data_0199c4a8288e3a7dfb2dde99192fdc1c
#
_entry.id   0199c4a8288e3a7dfb2dde99192fdc1c
#
_cell.length_a   1.000
_cell.length_b   1.000
_cell.length_c   1.000
_cell.angle_alpha   90.00
_cell.angle_beta   90.00
_cell.angle_gamma   90.00
#
_symmetry.space_group_name_H-M   'P 1'
#
loop_
_entity.id
_entity.type
_entity.pdbx_description
1 polymer ?
#
loop_
_entity_poly.entity_id
_entity_poly.type
_entity_poly.pdbx_seq_one_letter_code
_entity_poly.pdbx_strand_id
1 'polypeptide(L)'
;EGRIFIPPYDDPKVIAGQGTIGLEILEDLYDVDNVIVPIGGGGLIAGIATAIKSINPTINIIGVQSENVHGMAASYQAGEMTNHRVTGTLADGCDVSRPGKLTFEIVRELVDDIVLVSEDDIRNSMIALIQRNKVVTEGAGALACAALLSGKLDHYIQGRKTVCIISGGNIDLSRVSQITGFVDA
;
A
#
# COMPACT_ATOMS: atom_id res chain seq x y z
N GLU A 1 -25.80 17.80 -11.93
CA GLU A 1 -25.00 18.26 -13.08
C GLU A 1 -24.77 17.16 -14.14
N GLY A 2 -25.35 15.94 -14.01
CA GLY A 2 -25.20 14.85 -14.99
C GLY A 2 -23.81 14.24 -15.10
N ARG A 3 -22.91 14.48 -14.14
CA ARG A 3 -21.58 13.88 -14.11
C ARG A 3 -21.66 12.41 -13.71
N ILE A 4 -20.85 11.57 -14.35
CA ILE A 4 -20.72 10.15 -14.01
C ILE A 4 -19.73 10.02 -12.84
N PHE A 5 -20.14 9.33 -11.77
CA PHE A 5 -19.23 8.97 -10.68
C PHE A 5 -18.38 7.77 -11.10
N ILE A 6 -17.08 7.90 -10.99
CA ILE A 6 -16.12 6.80 -11.18
C ILE A 6 -15.60 6.41 -9.80
N PRO A 7 -15.86 5.17 -9.32
CA PRO A 7 -15.34 4.72 -8.03
C PRO A 7 -13.79 4.74 -8.03
N PRO A 8 -13.15 5.22 -6.96
CA PRO A 8 -11.69 5.33 -6.94
C PRO A 8 -10.95 3.98 -6.79
N TYR A 9 -11.62 2.92 -6.35
CA TYR A 9 -11.01 1.61 -6.12
C TYR A 9 -11.95 0.42 -6.34
N ASP A 10 -13.23 0.52 -6.00
CA ASP A 10 -14.18 -0.63 -6.00
C ASP A 10 -14.90 -0.76 -7.34
N ASP A 11 -14.13 -0.88 -8.41
CA ASP A 11 -14.61 -1.03 -9.79
C ASP A 11 -13.70 -1.95 -10.58
N PRO A 12 -14.24 -2.94 -11.35
CA PRO A 12 -13.44 -3.90 -12.09
C PRO A 12 -12.45 -3.27 -13.08
N LYS A 13 -12.81 -2.16 -13.72
CA LYS A 13 -11.93 -1.48 -14.69
C LYS A 13 -10.82 -0.73 -14.00
N VAL A 14 -11.09 -0.12 -12.83
CA VAL A 14 -10.06 0.52 -12.01
C VAL A 14 -9.08 -0.53 -11.50
N ILE A 15 -9.56 -1.64 -10.96
CA ILE A 15 -8.73 -2.76 -10.50
C ILE A 15 -7.87 -3.30 -11.64
N ALA A 16 -8.45 -3.53 -12.82
CA ALA A 16 -7.71 -3.99 -13.99
C ALA A 16 -6.60 -3.02 -14.43
N GLY A 17 -6.88 -1.70 -14.38
CA GLY A 17 -5.87 -0.66 -14.63
C GLY A 17 -4.71 -0.73 -13.66
N GLN A 18 -4.96 -0.95 -12.36
CA GLN A 18 -3.89 -1.11 -11.36
C GLN A 18 -3.09 -2.41 -11.57
N GLY A 19 -3.69 -3.43 -12.15
CA GLY A 19 -3.03 -4.69 -12.47
C GLY A 19 -1.86 -4.56 -13.44
N THR A 20 -1.81 -3.52 -14.28
CA THR A 20 -0.70 -3.25 -15.20
C THR A 20 0.63 -3.10 -14.46
N ILE A 21 0.63 -2.57 -13.24
CA ILE A 21 1.82 -2.47 -12.39
C ILE A 21 2.39 -3.87 -12.09
N GLY A 22 1.53 -4.84 -11.81
CA GLY A 22 1.96 -6.23 -11.59
C GLY A 22 2.61 -6.85 -12.83
N LEU A 23 2.11 -6.54 -14.03
CA LEU A 23 2.70 -7.00 -15.29
C LEU A 23 4.08 -6.37 -15.52
N GLU A 24 4.21 -5.06 -15.33
CA GLU A 24 5.49 -4.34 -15.47
C GLU A 24 6.55 -4.85 -14.46
N ILE A 25 6.14 -5.15 -13.22
CA ILE A 25 7.05 -5.77 -12.23
C ILE A 25 7.60 -7.10 -12.75
N LEU A 26 6.74 -7.97 -13.31
CA LEU A 26 7.16 -9.28 -13.82
C LEU A 26 8.02 -9.17 -15.07
N GLU A 27 7.83 -8.13 -15.90
CA GLU A 27 8.70 -7.84 -17.05
C GLU A 27 10.09 -7.41 -16.61
N ASP A 28 10.20 -6.52 -15.60
CA ASP A 28 11.46 -5.99 -15.12
C ASP A 28 12.21 -6.94 -14.17
N LEU A 29 11.47 -7.73 -13.37
CA LEU A 29 12.00 -8.63 -12.34
C LEU A 29 11.20 -9.94 -12.30
N TYR A 30 11.41 -10.81 -13.29
CA TYR A 30 10.66 -12.07 -13.45
C TYR A 30 10.79 -13.05 -12.28
N ASP A 31 11.86 -12.94 -11.49
CA ASP A 31 12.19 -13.80 -10.34
C ASP A 31 11.98 -13.08 -8.99
N VAL A 32 11.03 -12.15 -8.93
CA VAL A 32 10.60 -11.52 -7.67
C VAL A 32 9.96 -12.54 -6.74
N ASP A 33 10.27 -12.46 -5.46
CA ASP A 33 9.68 -13.35 -4.43
C ASP A 33 8.53 -12.68 -3.67
N ASN A 34 8.64 -11.36 -3.43
CA ASN A 34 7.64 -10.63 -2.64
C ASN A 34 7.32 -9.28 -3.28
N VAL A 35 6.05 -8.88 -3.25
CA VAL A 35 5.59 -7.55 -3.64
C VAL A 35 4.80 -6.93 -2.49
N ILE A 36 5.27 -5.80 -1.99
CA ILE A 36 4.72 -5.09 -0.84
C ILE A 36 3.90 -3.89 -1.33
N VAL A 37 2.62 -3.83 -0.97
CA VAL A 37 1.65 -2.91 -1.57
C VAL A 37 0.89 -2.11 -0.51
N PRO A 38 0.82 -0.77 -0.61
CA PRO A 38 -0.04 0.04 0.25
C PRO A 38 -1.52 -0.28 0.06
N ILE A 39 -2.31 -0.27 1.13
CA ILE A 39 -3.75 -0.49 1.08
C ILE A 39 -4.51 0.70 1.66
N GLY A 40 -5.37 1.31 0.83
CA GLY A 40 -6.49 2.13 1.25
C GLY A 40 -7.79 1.34 1.07
N GLY A 41 -8.58 1.66 0.04
CA GLY A 41 -9.79 0.91 -0.33
C GLY A 41 -9.54 -0.43 -1.03
N GLY A 42 -8.30 -0.76 -1.36
CA GLY A 42 -7.87 -2.06 -1.88
C GLY A 42 -7.74 -2.18 -3.39
N GLY A 43 -8.01 -1.11 -4.18
CA GLY A 43 -7.97 -1.19 -5.65
C GLY A 43 -6.58 -1.53 -6.21
N LEU A 44 -5.53 -0.89 -5.68
CA LEU A 44 -4.15 -1.10 -6.10
C LEU A 44 -3.69 -2.55 -5.86
N ILE A 45 -3.81 -3.02 -4.61
CA ILE A 45 -3.37 -4.37 -4.26
C ILE A 45 -4.20 -5.45 -4.93
N ALA A 46 -5.52 -5.23 -5.09
CA ALA A 46 -6.41 -6.17 -5.79
C ALA A 46 -5.98 -6.34 -7.26
N GLY A 47 -5.64 -5.25 -7.94
CA GLY A 47 -5.15 -5.29 -9.32
C GLY A 47 -3.81 -6.00 -9.45
N ILE A 48 -2.83 -5.60 -8.64
CA ILE A 48 -1.48 -6.20 -8.62
C ILE A 48 -1.56 -7.70 -8.29
N ALA A 49 -2.30 -8.06 -7.23
CA ALA A 49 -2.47 -9.45 -6.81
C ALA A 49 -3.11 -10.30 -7.91
N THR A 50 -4.17 -9.80 -8.55
CA THR A 50 -4.83 -10.50 -9.65
C THR A 50 -3.87 -10.76 -10.81
N ALA A 51 -3.12 -9.75 -11.24
CA ALA A 51 -2.17 -9.88 -12.34
C ALA A 51 -1.03 -10.87 -12.01
N ILE A 52 -0.37 -10.68 -10.87
CA ILE A 52 0.79 -11.49 -10.47
C ILE A 52 0.39 -12.93 -10.18
N LYS A 53 -0.64 -13.16 -9.35
CA LYS A 53 -1.06 -14.51 -8.95
C LYS A 53 -1.62 -15.34 -10.13
N SER A 54 -2.16 -14.67 -11.16
CA SER A 54 -2.60 -15.35 -12.39
C SER A 54 -1.42 -15.90 -13.22
N ILE A 55 -0.23 -15.30 -13.10
CA ILE A 55 0.98 -15.70 -13.84
C ILE A 55 1.88 -16.59 -12.98
N ASN A 56 2.14 -16.16 -11.76
CA ASN A 56 2.97 -16.89 -10.80
C ASN A 56 2.35 -16.84 -9.38
N PRO A 57 1.60 -17.86 -8.96
CA PRO A 57 0.94 -17.90 -7.66
C PRO A 57 1.91 -18.05 -6.46
N THR A 58 3.20 -18.32 -6.71
CA THR A 58 4.19 -18.49 -5.62
C THR A 58 4.77 -17.17 -5.10
N ILE A 59 4.57 -16.06 -5.82
CA ILE A 59 5.03 -14.73 -5.39
C ILE A 59 4.13 -14.24 -4.25
N ASN A 60 4.71 -13.86 -3.13
CA ASN A 60 3.96 -13.32 -2.00
C ASN A 60 3.50 -11.89 -2.29
N ILE A 61 2.22 -11.62 -2.08
CA ILE A 61 1.64 -10.27 -2.12
C ILE A 61 1.28 -9.87 -0.69
N ILE A 62 1.96 -8.85 -0.18
CA ILE A 62 1.81 -8.41 1.21
C ILE A 62 1.28 -6.99 1.23
N GLY A 63 0.15 -6.80 1.89
CA GLY A 63 -0.48 -5.51 2.07
C GLY A 63 0.09 -4.74 3.26
N VAL A 64 0.05 -3.40 3.19
CA VAL A 64 0.46 -2.54 4.31
C VAL A 64 -0.60 -1.48 4.59
N GLN A 65 -1.00 -1.36 5.85
CA GLN A 65 -1.87 -0.27 6.34
C GLN A 65 -1.28 0.42 7.58
N SER A 66 -1.75 1.63 7.86
CA SER A 66 -1.48 2.31 9.13
C SER A 66 -2.22 1.64 10.28
N GLU A 67 -1.60 1.55 11.45
CA GLU A 67 -2.25 1.11 12.70
C GLU A 67 -3.46 1.99 13.07
N ASN A 68 -3.48 3.25 12.62
CA ASN A 68 -4.56 4.19 12.90
C ASN A 68 -5.80 3.99 12.01
N VAL A 69 -5.61 3.51 10.77
CA VAL A 69 -6.70 3.25 9.82
C VAL A 69 -6.40 1.96 9.05
N HIS A 70 -7.02 0.87 9.48
CA HIS A 70 -6.74 -0.45 8.92
C HIS A 70 -8.00 -1.30 8.67
N GLY A 71 -8.99 -0.70 8.02
CA GLY A 71 -10.27 -1.37 7.73
C GLY A 71 -10.12 -2.64 6.90
N MET A 72 -9.18 -2.69 5.95
CA MET A 72 -8.92 -3.91 5.16
C MET A 72 -8.28 -5.01 6.00
N ALA A 73 -7.27 -4.70 6.82
CA ALA A 73 -6.62 -5.68 7.69
C ALA A 73 -7.59 -6.26 8.72
N ALA A 74 -8.40 -5.41 9.36
CA ALA A 74 -9.44 -5.85 10.30
C ALA A 74 -10.47 -6.75 9.61
N SER A 75 -10.91 -6.39 8.39
CA SER A 75 -11.85 -7.20 7.60
C SER A 75 -11.24 -8.53 7.17
N TYR A 76 -9.97 -8.53 6.77
CA TYR A 76 -9.21 -9.72 6.37
C TYR A 76 -9.11 -10.71 7.53
N GLN A 77 -8.77 -10.25 8.73
CA GLN A 77 -8.69 -11.06 9.94
C GLN A 77 -10.05 -11.59 10.40
N ALA A 78 -11.10 -10.76 10.28
CA ALA A 78 -12.47 -11.15 10.65
C ALA A 78 -13.13 -12.11 9.64
N GLY A 79 -12.62 -12.18 8.40
CA GLY A 79 -13.24 -12.90 7.29
C GLY A 79 -14.51 -12.22 6.73
N GLU A 80 -14.86 -11.03 7.22
CA GLU A 80 -16.02 -10.23 6.79
C GLU A 80 -15.70 -8.73 6.82
N MET A 81 -16.44 -7.95 6.05
CA MET A 81 -16.21 -6.51 5.95
C MET A 81 -16.54 -5.78 7.25
N THR A 82 -15.55 -5.17 7.86
CA THR A 82 -15.67 -4.35 9.08
C THR A 82 -15.25 -2.91 8.84
N ASN A 83 -15.61 -2.00 9.75
CA ASN A 83 -15.07 -0.66 9.84
C ASN A 83 -13.99 -0.63 10.92
N HIS A 84 -12.82 -0.10 10.59
CA HIS A 84 -11.80 0.12 11.60
C HIS A 84 -11.05 1.43 11.38
N ARG A 85 -11.18 2.35 12.34
CA ARG A 85 -10.48 3.63 12.40
C ARG A 85 -10.33 4.04 13.86
N VAL A 86 -9.09 4.26 14.29
CA VAL A 86 -8.77 4.74 15.63
C VAL A 86 -8.63 6.26 15.62
N THR A 87 -7.83 6.79 14.69
CA THR A 87 -7.56 8.23 14.53
C THR A 87 -7.14 8.53 13.09
N GLY A 88 -6.73 9.77 12.79
CA GLY A 88 -6.17 10.13 11.48
C GLY A 88 -4.77 9.54 11.26
N THR A 89 -4.32 9.51 10.02
CA THR A 89 -3.03 8.96 9.62
C THR A 89 -2.25 9.94 8.72
N LEU A 90 -0.92 9.84 8.72
CA LEU A 90 -0.04 10.49 7.74
C LEU A 90 -0.28 9.94 6.31
N ALA A 91 -0.74 8.70 6.22
CA ALA A 91 -1.10 8.05 4.96
C ALA A 91 -2.53 8.43 4.53
N ASP A 92 -2.82 9.72 4.37
CA ASP A 92 -4.15 10.28 4.07
C ASP A 92 -4.75 9.71 2.77
N GLY A 93 -3.95 9.44 1.74
CA GLY A 93 -4.38 8.71 0.54
C GLY A 93 -4.89 7.29 0.79
N CYS A 94 -4.56 6.71 1.96
CA CYS A 94 -5.03 5.41 2.42
C CYS A 94 -6.02 5.51 3.60
N ASP A 95 -6.53 6.70 3.95
CA ASP A 95 -7.49 6.91 5.04
C ASP A 95 -8.89 6.38 4.68
N VAL A 96 -9.00 5.06 4.55
CA VAL A 96 -10.23 4.34 4.22
C VAL A 96 -10.56 3.36 5.34
N SER A 97 -11.58 3.70 6.14
CA SER A 97 -11.98 2.91 7.31
C SER A 97 -12.70 1.60 6.96
N ARG A 98 -13.26 1.50 5.75
CA ARG A 98 -13.96 0.31 5.27
C ARG A 98 -13.54 0.01 3.83
N PRO A 99 -13.12 -1.24 3.52
CA PRO A 99 -12.75 -1.64 2.16
C PRO A 99 -13.93 -1.62 1.19
N GLY A 100 -13.66 -1.62 -0.10
CA GLY A 100 -14.63 -1.92 -1.13
C GLY A 100 -15.07 -3.39 -1.07
N LYS A 101 -16.26 -3.69 -1.56
CA LYS A 101 -16.78 -5.07 -1.53
C LYS A 101 -15.97 -5.97 -2.46
N LEU A 102 -15.79 -5.56 -3.71
CA LEU A 102 -15.06 -6.34 -4.71
C LEU A 102 -13.57 -6.44 -4.33
N THR A 103 -12.97 -5.33 -3.91
CA THR A 103 -11.56 -5.33 -3.49
C THR A 103 -11.32 -6.21 -2.29
N PHE A 104 -12.23 -6.26 -1.31
CA PHE A 104 -12.12 -7.16 -0.16
C PHE A 104 -12.18 -8.63 -0.57
N GLU A 105 -13.10 -9.01 -1.47
CA GLU A 105 -13.20 -10.40 -1.97
C GLU A 105 -11.89 -10.85 -2.63
N ILE A 106 -11.29 -9.98 -3.48
CA ILE A 106 -10.01 -10.28 -4.14
C ILE A 106 -8.86 -10.34 -3.13
N VAL A 107 -8.77 -9.38 -2.22
CA VAL A 107 -7.71 -9.34 -1.21
C VAL A 107 -7.75 -10.58 -0.33
N ARG A 108 -8.93 -10.98 0.12
CA ARG A 108 -9.10 -12.19 0.94
C ARG A 108 -8.65 -13.47 0.24
N GLU A 109 -8.78 -13.54 -1.10
CA GLU A 109 -8.43 -14.72 -1.89
C GLU A 109 -6.95 -14.74 -2.30
N LEU A 110 -6.38 -13.59 -2.68
CA LEU A 110 -5.11 -13.52 -3.38
C LEU A 110 -3.96 -12.89 -2.59
N VAL A 111 -4.22 -12.20 -1.48
CA VAL A 111 -3.19 -11.56 -0.66
C VAL A 111 -2.75 -12.51 0.44
N ASP A 112 -1.44 -12.65 0.61
CA ASP A 112 -0.86 -13.63 1.53
C ASP A 112 -0.82 -13.13 2.97
N ASP A 113 -0.64 -11.81 3.18
CA ASP A 113 -0.62 -11.19 4.51
C ASP A 113 -0.90 -9.69 4.44
N ILE A 114 -1.30 -9.10 5.59
CA ILE A 114 -1.43 -7.65 5.75
C ILE A 114 -0.77 -7.23 7.05
N VAL A 115 0.27 -6.40 6.94
CA VAL A 115 1.01 -5.86 8.08
C VAL A 115 0.60 -4.41 8.39
N LEU A 116 0.67 -4.05 9.67
CA LEU A 116 0.36 -2.70 10.14
C LEU A 116 1.65 -1.96 10.51
N VAL A 117 1.72 -0.67 10.16
CA VAL A 117 2.83 0.22 10.50
C VAL A 117 2.36 1.40 11.33
N SER A 118 3.19 1.85 12.25
CA SER A 118 2.91 3.03 13.06
C SER A 118 3.09 4.33 12.25
N GLU A 119 2.55 5.43 12.76
CA GLU A 119 2.76 6.77 12.16
C GLU A 119 4.24 7.17 12.17
N ASP A 120 5.01 6.74 13.16
CA ASP A 120 6.46 6.97 13.21
C ASP A 120 7.21 6.15 12.15
N ASP A 121 6.79 4.91 11.89
CA ASP A 121 7.34 4.10 10.79
C ASP A 121 7.11 4.79 9.44
N ILE A 122 5.90 5.33 9.22
CA ILE A 122 5.56 6.07 7.99
C ILE A 122 6.44 7.31 7.86
N ARG A 123 6.54 8.12 8.92
CA ARG A 123 7.39 9.32 8.97
C ARG A 123 8.86 8.98 8.65
N ASN A 124 9.41 7.98 9.33
CA ASN A 124 10.80 7.56 9.14
C ASN A 124 11.06 7.06 7.71
N SER A 125 10.10 6.37 7.12
CA SER A 125 10.16 5.91 5.73
C SER A 125 10.18 7.09 4.75
N MET A 126 9.31 8.07 4.92
CA MET A 126 9.29 9.29 4.08
C MET A 126 10.64 10.02 4.15
N ILE A 127 11.20 10.19 5.35
CA ILE A 127 12.52 10.80 5.55
C ILE A 127 13.61 9.99 4.85
N ALA A 128 13.61 8.66 5.00
CA ALA A 128 14.60 7.79 4.39
C ALA A 128 14.55 7.84 2.85
N LEU A 129 13.35 7.85 2.26
CA LEU A 129 13.15 7.96 0.81
C LEU A 129 13.70 9.30 0.27
N ILE A 130 13.44 10.41 0.95
CA ILE A 130 14.00 11.72 0.59
C ILE A 130 15.52 11.71 0.73
N GLN A 131 16.06 11.26 1.85
CA GLN A 131 17.49 11.36 2.14
C GLN A 131 18.35 10.39 1.32
N ARG A 132 17.88 9.16 1.13
CA ARG A 132 18.67 8.09 0.49
C ARG A 132 18.38 7.95 -1.00
N ASN A 133 17.10 8.01 -1.38
CA ASN A 133 16.66 7.76 -2.74
C ASN A 133 16.37 9.04 -3.54
N LYS A 134 16.29 10.20 -2.89
CA LYS A 134 15.90 11.50 -3.51
C LYS A 134 14.49 11.47 -4.10
N VAL A 135 13.62 10.67 -3.48
CA VAL A 135 12.22 10.53 -3.87
C VAL A 135 11.34 11.17 -2.82
N VAL A 136 10.48 12.09 -3.25
CA VAL A 136 9.46 12.71 -2.39
C VAL A 136 8.18 11.91 -2.53
N THR A 137 7.70 11.37 -1.41
CA THR A 137 6.46 10.61 -1.33
C THR A 137 5.47 11.28 -0.38
N GLU A 138 4.18 11.05 -0.59
CA GLU A 138 3.16 11.21 0.44
C GLU A 138 3.19 10.02 1.42
N GLY A 139 2.49 10.13 2.56
CA GLY A 139 2.48 9.08 3.58
C GLY A 139 1.95 7.75 3.05
N ALA A 140 0.89 7.77 2.21
CA ALA A 140 0.35 6.58 1.57
C ALA A 140 1.36 5.89 0.64
N GLY A 141 2.13 6.68 -0.12
CA GLY A 141 3.19 6.17 -0.99
C GLY A 141 4.38 5.55 -0.24
N ALA A 142 4.57 5.90 1.02
CA ALA A 142 5.68 5.41 1.84
C ALA A 142 5.37 4.12 2.63
N LEU A 143 4.11 3.66 2.69
CA LEU A 143 3.67 2.55 3.54
C LEU A 143 4.47 1.26 3.30
N ALA A 144 4.69 0.86 2.05
CA ALA A 144 5.43 -0.37 1.73
C ALA A 144 6.87 -0.32 2.26
N CYS A 145 7.55 0.83 2.06
CA CYS A 145 8.90 1.04 2.59
C CYS A 145 8.90 1.17 4.13
N ALA A 146 7.82 1.69 4.75
CA ALA A 146 7.69 1.73 6.20
C ALA A 146 7.68 0.33 6.81
N ALA A 147 6.93 -0.60 6.22
CA ALA A 147 6.92 -1.99 6.67
C ALA A 147 8.29 -2.67 6.51
N LEU A 148 9.01 -2.37 5.41
CA LEU A 148 10.37 -2.86 5.19
C LEU A 148 11.36 -2.32 6.24
N LEU A 149 11.37 -1.01 6.45
CA LEU A 149 12.36 -0.35 7.32
C LEU A 149 12.11 -0.57 8.82
N SER A 150 10.87 -0.88 9.21
CA SER A 150 10.50 -1.18 10.60
C SER A 150 10.81 -2.62 11.03
N GLY A 151 11.32 -3.48 10.10
CA GLY A 151 11.61 -4.88 10.37
C GLY A 151 10.38 -5.80 10.43
N LYS A 152 9.18 -5.27 10.18
CA LYS A 152 7.94 -6.07 10.21
C LYS A 152 7.87 -7.14 9.12
N LEU A 153 8.73 -7.05 8.11
CA LEU A 153 8.81 -7.97 6.98
C LEU A 153 10.02 -8.91 7.02
N ASP A 154 10.86 -8.87 8.06
CA ASP A 154 12.15 -9.57 8.09
C ASP A 154 12.03 -11.07 7.75
N HIS A 155 10.96 -11.73 8.20
CA HIS A 155 10.72 -13.14 7.92
C HIS A 155 10.32 -13.43 6.46
N TYR A 156 9.82 -12.43 5.71
CA TYR A 156 9.50 -12.55 4.29
C TYR A 156 10.70 -12.26 3.39
N ILE A 157 11.55 -11.27 3.78
CA ILE A 157 12.51 -10.65 2.86
C ILE A 157 13.92 -11.25 2.93
N GLN A 158 14.26 -11.99 3.99
CA GLN A 158 15.63 -12.48 4.18
C GLN A 158 16.05 -13.43 3.05
N GLY A 159 17.04 -12.98 2.25
CA GLY A 159 17.55 -13.72 1.09
C GLY A 159 16.60 -13.77 -0.12
N ARG A 160 15.57 -12.92 -0.15
CA ARG A 160 14.53 -12.89 -1.19
C ARG A 160 14.49 -11.54 -1.91
N LYS A 161 14.15 -11.58 -3.19
CA LYS A 161 13.93 -10.39 -4.02
C LYS A 161 12.57 -9.78 -3.71
N THR A 162 12.58 -8.54 -3.24
CA THR A 162 11.38 -7.86 -2.75
C THR A 162 11.20 -6.52 -3.46
N VAL A 163 10.00 -6.28 -3.96
CA VAL A 163 9.56 -5.01 -4.55
C VAL A 163 8.64 -4.30 -3.56
N CYS A 164 8.96 -3.03 -3.26
CA CYS A 164 8.10 -2.13 -2.49
C CYS A 164 7.45 -1.11 -3.43
N ILE A 165 6.13 -1.05 -3.47
CA ILE A 165 5.41 -0.09 -4.30
C ILE A 165 5.43 1.29 -3.65
N ILE A 166 5.99 2.28 -4.34
CA ILE A 166 5.89 3.70 -4.00
C ILE A 166 4.78 4.29 -4.87
N SER A 167 3.59 4.44 -4.31
CA SER A 167 2.35 4.67 -5.08
C SER A 167 2.00 6.12 -5.32
N GLY A 168 2.60 7.07 -4.58
CA GLY A 168 2.23 8.47 -4.74
C GLY A 168 3.17 9.48 -4.07
N GLY A 169 3.09 10.73 -4.52
CA GLY A 169 3.90 11.82 -4.04
C GLY A 169 3.15 13.17 -4.03
N ASN A 170 1.81 13.14 -3.97
CA ASN A 170 1.00 14.35 -3.94
C ASN A 170 0.96 14.95 -2.53
N ILE A 171 2.04 15.62 -2.15
CA ILE A 171 2.22 16.21 -0.83
C ILE A 171 2.72 17.66 -0.93
N ASP A 172 2.20 18.54 -0.08
CA ASP A 172 2.66 19.92 0.01
C ASP A 172 4.05 20.03 0.65
N LEU A 173 4.89 20.93 0.16
CA LEU A 173 6.24 21.17 0.70
C LEU A 173 6.21 21.57 2.19
N SER A 174 5.21 22.35 2.62
CA SER A 174 5.00 22.67 4.03
C SER A 174 4.79 21.43 4.89
N ARG A 175 4.08 20.43 4.35
CA ARG A 175 3.88 19.15 5.03
C ARG A 175 5.16 18.32 5.08
N VAL A 176 5.93 18.31 3.99
CA VAL A 176 7.27 17.70 3.97
C VAL A 176 8.16 18.31 5.02
N SER A 177 8.21 19.65 5.12
CA SER A 177 8.99 20.37 6.14
C SER A 177 8.60 19.96 7.56
N GLN A 178 7.29 19.90 7.86
CA GLN A 178 6.79 19.44 9.17
C GLN A 178 7.20 18.00 9.51
N ILE A 179 7.13 17.11 8.51
CA ILE A 179 7.46 15.69 8.69
C ILE A 179 8.96 15.49 8.89
N THR A 180 9.77 16.18 8.11
CA THR A 180 11.24 16.05 8.15
C THR A 180 11.91 16.82 9.28
N GLY A 181 11.19 17.77 9.88
CA GLY A 181 11.76 18.69 10.87
C GLY A 181 12.68 19.77 10.26
N PHE A 182 12.75 19.89 8.93
CA PHE A 182 13.41 21.00 8.27
C PHE A 182 12.52 22.23 8.43
N VAL A 183 12.80 23.03 9.45
CA VAL A 183 12.25 24.37 9.60
C VAL A 183 13.22 25.31 8.89
N ASP A 184 12.69 26.20 8.03
CA ASP A 184 13.48 27.29 7.46
C ASP A 184 14.12 28.07 8.63
N ALA A 185 15.46 28.15 8.62
CA ALA A 185 16.24 28.93 9.57
C ALA A 185 16.22 30.40 9.16
#